data_6fe03d392ebdc7b79743ee35437f2678
#
_entry.id   6fe03d392ebdc7b79743ee35437f2678
#
_cell.length_a   1.000
_cell.length_b   1.000
_cell.length_c   1.000
_cell.angle_alpha   90.00
_cell.angle_beta   90.00
_cell.angle_gamma   90.00
#
_symmetry.space_group_name_H-M   'P 1'
#
loop_
_entity.id
_entity.type
_entity.pdbx_description
1 polymer ?
#
loop_
_entity_poly.entity_id
_entity_poly.type
_entity_poly.pdbx_seq_one_letter_code
_entity_poly.pdbx_strand_id
1 'polypeptide(L)'
;QSALEEAFQTSSPRHKRNAVRAVFAFIDGCHNFVRSHVNSQASAYKHLYSLSDLAVLREESPYVDERGNVKTRQLKVPLITSIKALLKLLEKNNVAKHEVDLTHSGFFALAKAIEIRNRVVHPKNAKELDLSENDMQLVAQAFNWYLAFALRISYASNEALETLINSFKK
;
A
#
# COMPACT_ATOMS: atom_id res chain seq x y z
N GLN A 1 -21.02 -2.47 14.25
CA GLN A 1 -20.37 -1.19 13.89
C GLN A 1 -19.06 -1.08 14.65
N SER A 2 -17.98 -0.67 13.98
CA SER A 2 -16.69 -0.51 14.67
C SER A 2 -16.67 0.79 15.48
N ALA A 3 -15.90 0.82 16.58
CA ALA A 3 -15.71 2.04 17.39
C ALA A 3 -15.19 3.23 16.54
N LEU A 4 -14.52 2.96 15.43
CA LEU A 4 -14.05 3.93 14.45
C LEU A 4 -15.23 4.56 13.68
N GLU A 5 -16.22 3.77 13.28
CA GLU A 5 -17.42 4.26 12.59
C GLU A 5 -18.25 5.16 13.50
N GLU A 6 -18.40 4.78 14.78
CA GLU A 6 -19.13 5.57 15.77
C GLU A 6 -18.42 6.92 16.06
N ALA A 7 -17.08 6.91 16.19
CA ALA A 7 -16.29 8.12 16.34
C ALA A 7 -16.41 9.08 15.15
N PHE A 8 -16.60 8.55 13.93
CA PHE A 8 -16.77 9.38 12.73
C PHE A 8 -18.17 10.04 12.63
N GLN A 9 -19.22 9.40 13.13
CA GLN A 9 -20.60 9.91 13.03
C GLN A 9 -20.83 11.20 13.84
N THR A 10 -20.11 11.38 14.96
CA THR A 10 -20.26 12.53 15.88
C THR A 10 -19.28 13.66 15.60
N SER A 11 -18.43 13.54 14.59
CA SER A 11 -17.29 14.45 14.38
C SER A 11 -17.65 15.71 13.59
N SER A 12 -17.10 16.85 13.99
CA SER A 12 -17.17 18.09 13.20
C SER A 12 -16.50 17.90 11.81
N PRO A 13 -16.86 18.71 10.78
CA PRO A 13 -16.26 18.64 9.44
C PRO A 13 -14.73 18.70 9.46
N ARG A 14 -14.15 19.46 10.38
CA ARG A 14 -12.69 19.53 10.56
C ARG A 14 -12.11 18.21 11.05
N HIS A 15 -12.77 17.56 12.01
CA HIS A 15 -12.31 16.25 12.53
C HIS A 15 -12.40 15.18 11.46
N LYS A 16 -13.48 15.12 10.68
CA LYS A 16 -13.61 14.19 9.55
C LYS A 16 -12.44 14.32 8.57
N ARG A 17 -12.10 15.56 8.16
CA ARG A 17 -10.95 15.80 7.25
C ARG A 17 -9.61 15.36 7.84
N ASN A 18 -9.39 15.65 9.12
CA ASN A 18 -8.16 15.23 9.80
C ASN A 18 -8.07 13.72 9.92
N ALA A 19 -9.19 13.04 10.20
CA ALA A 19 -9.26 11.60 10.24
C ALA A 19 -8.91 10.97 8.87
N VAL A 20 -9.44 11.49 7.76
CA VAL A 20 -9.06 11.04 6.40
C VAL A 20 -7.56 11.19 6.17
N ARG A 21 -6.97 12.35 6.52
CA ARG A 21 -5.52 12.56 6.38
C ARG A 21 -4.70 11.60 7.22
N ALA A 22 -5.10 11.37 8.48
CA ALA A 22 -4.41 10.45 9.38
C ALA A 22 -4.47 9.01 8.89
N VAL A 23 -5.64 8.54 8.42
CA VAL A 23 -5.82 7.22 7.82
C VAL A 23 -4.88 7.03 6.62
N PHE A 24 -4.82 8.00 5.72
CA PHE A 24 -3.94 7.88 4.55
C PHE A 24 -2.46 8.02 4.89
N ALA A 25 -2.08 8.85 5.85
CA ALA A 25 -0.71 8.88 6.34
C ALA A 25 -0.29 7.52 6.92
N PHE A 26 -1.19 6.85 7.63
CA PHE A 26 -0.96 5.49 8.13
C PHE A 26 -0.86 4.47 6.99
N ILE A 27 -1.80 4.48 6.03
CA ILE A 27 -1.79 3.57 4.87
C ILE A 27 -0.49 3.74 4.07
N ASP A 28 -0.10 4.98 3.75
CA ASP A 28 1.13 5.28 3.01
C ASP A 28 2.38 4.81 3.79
N GLY A 29 2.41 5.04 5.10
CA GLY A 29 3.49 4.59 5.98
C GLY A 29 3.61 3.06 6.04
N CYS A 30 2.48 2.37 6.25
CA CYS A 30 2.44 0.90 6.23
C CYS A 30 2.82 0.34 4.86
N HIS A 31 2.37 0.96 3.75
CA HIS A 31 2.71 0.49 2.41
C HIS A 31 4.22 0.60 2.15
N ASN A 32 4.81 1.71 2.52
CA ASN A 32 6.26 1.90 2.43
C ASN A 32 7.03 0.89 3.28
N PHE A 33 6.54 0.59 4.49
CA PHE A 33 7.15 -0.41 5.36
C PHE A 33 7.09 -1.81 4.72
N VAL A 34 5.91 -2.27 4.29
CA VAL A 34 5.73 -3.59 3.64
C VAL A 34 6.59 -3.70 2.39
N ARG A 35 6.60 -2.69 1.54
CA ARG A 35 7.41 -2.65 0.32
C ARG A 35 8.91 -2.72 0.62
N SER A 36 9.38 -1.95 1.61
CA SER A 36 10.78 -1.97 2.05
C SER A 36 11.18 -3.32 2.63
N HIS A 37 10.29 -3.96 3.39
CA HIS A 37 10.50 -5.29 3.93
C HIS A 37 10.66 -6.32 2.79
N VAL A 38 9.74 -6.34 1.82
CA VAL A 38 9.83 -7.22 0.64
C VAL A 38 11.08 -6.91 -0.19
N ASN A 39 11.45 -5.64 -0.37
CA ASN A 39 12.68 -5.28 -1.09
C ASN A 39 13.95 -5.77 -0.35
N SER A 40 13.97 -5.73 0.96
CA SER A 40 15.10 -6.25 1.75
C SER A 40 15.24 -7.76 1.57
N GLN A 41 14.14 -8.50 1.63
CA GLN A 41 14.12 -9.94 1.36
C GLN A 41 14.52 -10.24 -0.10
N ALA A 42 13.95 -9.54 -1.07
CA ALA A 42 14.28 -9.67 -2.48
C ALA A 42 15.77 -9.42 -2.77
N SER A 43 16.37 -8.49 -2.06
CA SER A 43 17.80 -8.17 -2.17
C SER A 43 18.70 -9.29 -1.63
N ALA A 44 18.24 -10.04 -0.62
CA ALA A 44 18.91 -11.22 -0.10
C ALA A 44 18.79 -12.42 -1.06
N TYR A 45 17.69 -12.53 -1.79
CA TYR A 45 17.37 -13.63 -2.71
C TYR A 45 17.36 -13.16 -4.17
N LYS A 46 18.46 -12.56 -4.61
CA LYS A 46 18.62 -11.97 -5.96
C LYS A 46 18.28 -12.92 -7.12
N HIS A 47 18.39 -14.23 -6.93
CA HIS A 47 18.06 -15.22 -7.95
C HIS A 47 16.55 -15.36 -8.22
N LEU A 48 15.69 -14.90 -7.28
CA LEU A 48 14.24 -14.93 -7.40
C LEU A 48 13.65 -13.65 -8.02
N TYR A 49 14.40 -12.56 -8.00
CA TYR A 49 13.93 -11.24 -8.43
C TYR A 49 14.84 -10.68 -9.51
N SER A 50 14.25 -10.23 -10.60
CA SER A 50 14.98 -9.50 -11.64
C SER A 50 15.33 -8.08 -11.17
N LEU A 51 16.27 -7.44 -11.87
CA LEU A 51 16.58 -6.01 -11.62
C LEU A 51 15.36 -5.12 -11.81
N SER A 52 14.47 -5.45 -12.75
CA SER A 52 13.21 -4.73 -12.95
C SER A 52 12.26 -4.89 -11.77
N ASP A 53 12.17 -6.09 -11.18
CA ASP A 53 11.36 -6.33 -9.99
C ASP A 53 11.85 -5.48 -8.81
N LEU A 54 13.18 -5.42 -8.61
CA LEU A 54 13.79 -4.60 -7.57
C LEU A 54 13.57 -3.10 -7.83
N ALA A 55 13.65 -2.65 -9.08
CA ALA A 55 13.37 -1.26 -9.44
C ALA A 55 11.92 -0.87 -9.11
N VAL A 56 10.95 -1.76 -9.38
CA VAL A 56 9.54 -1.55 -9.02
C VAL A 56 9.36 -1.46 -7.51
N LEU A 57 9.99 -2.37 -6.73
CA LEU A 57 9.93 -2.36 -5.27
C LEU A 57 10.52 -1.09 -4.66
N ARG A 58 11.55 -0.51 -5.29
CA ARG A 58 12.20 0.73 -4.86
C ARG A 58 11.50 1.98 -5.38
N GLU A 59 10.56 1.82 -6.31
CA GLU A 59 9.99 2.93 -7.10
C GLU A 59 11.09 3.75 -7.79
N GLU A 60 12.04 3.07 -8.39
CA GLU A 60 13.18 3.66 -9.06
C GLU A 60 13.14 3.35 -10.56
N SER A 61 13.62 4.29 -11.37
CA SER A 61 13.84 4.10 -12.80
C SER A 61 15.25 4.53 -13.16
N PRO A 62 16.08 3.62 -13.67
CA PRO A 62 17.37 4.02 -14.20
C PRO A 62 17.20 4.87 -15.46
N TYR A 63 18.08 5.83 -15.66
CA TYR A 63 18.20 6.62 -16.88
C TYR A 63 19.66 6.99 -17.13
N VAL A 64 19.98 7.36 -18.36
CA VAL A 64 21.31 7.85 -18.74
C VAL A 64 21.22 9.37 -18.88
N ASP A 65 22.11 10.09 -18.19
CA ASP A 65 22.19 11.55 -18.31
C ASP A 65 22.94 11.96 -19.61
N GLU A 66 22.94 13.26 -19.91
CA GLU A 66 23.59 13.83 -21.12
C GLU A 66 25.09 13.55 -21.18
N ARG A 67 25.72 13.20 -20.08
CA ARG A 67 27.14 12.84 -19.98
C ARG A 67 27.40 11.35 -20.08
N GLY A 68 26.38 10.53 -20.34
CA GLY A 68 26.49 9.08 -20.44
C GLY A 68 26.51 8.35 -19.10
N ASN A 69 26.29 9.03 -17.96
CA ASN A 69 26.28 8.38 -16.65
C ASN A 69 24.90 7.76 -16.37
N VAL A 70 24.92 6.53 -15.85
CA VAL A 70 23.69 5.88 -15.35
C VAL A 70 23.31 6.49 -14.01
N LYS A 71 22.11 7.01 -13.91
CA LYS A 71 21.49 7.58 -12.72
C LYS A 71 20.14 6.94 -12.45
N THR A 72 19.63 7.14 -11.25
CA THR A 72 18.31 6.66 -10.82
C THR A 72 17.42 7.85 -10.48
N ARG A 73 16.17 7.82 -10.92
CA ARG A 73 15.14 8.77 -10.52
C ARG A 73 14.01 8.05 -9.78
N GLN A 74 13.42 8.76 -8.81
CA GLN A 74 12.25 8.29 -8.12
C GLN A 74 11.03 8.26 -9.07
N LEU A 75 10.31 7.15 -9.05
CA LEU A 75 9.01 7.03 -9.70
C LEU A 75 7.90 7.31 -8.69
N LYS A 76 6.87 8.05 -9.11
CA LYS A 76 5.63 8.16 -8.33
C LYS A 76 4.65 7.11 -8.85
N VAL A 77 4.60 5.98 -8.16
CA VAL A 77 3.65 4.92 -8.49
C VAL A 77 2.37 5.15 -7.68
N PRO A 78 1.18 5.23 -8.32
CA PRO A 78 -0.08 5.32 -7.59
C PRO A 78 -0.26 4.15 -6.63
N LEU A 79 -0.79 4.38 -5.43
CA LEU A 79 -0.91 3.37 -4.37
C LEU A 79 -1.58 2.07 -4.85
N ILE A 80 -2.69 2.15 -5.58
CA ILE A 80 -3.38 0.98 -6.14
C ILE A 80 -2.47 0.18 -7.09
N THR A 81 -1.70 0.87 -7.93
CA THR A 81 -0.77 0.24 -8.87
C THR A 81 0.38 -0.42 -8.12
N SER A 82 0.91 0.24 -7.09
CA SER A 82 1.97 -0.29 -6.23
C SER A 82 1.53 -1.54 -5.47
N ILE A 83 0.30 -1.56 -4.92
CA ILE A 83 -0.30 -2.75 -4.28
C ILE A 83 -0.39 -3.91 -5.28
N LYS A 84 -0.93 -3.67 -6.48
CA LYS A 84 -1.04 -4.71 -7.51
C LYS A 84 0.31 -5.26 -7.96
N ALA A 85 1.29 -4.39 -8.12
CA ALA A 85 2.65 -4.78 -8.49
C ALA A 85 3.30 -5.64 -7.40
N LEU A 86 3.18 -5.22 -6.13
CA LEU A 86 3.68 -5.96 -4.98
C LEU A 86 3.09 -7.37 -4.93
N LEU A 87 1.77 -7.51 -5.09
CA LEU A 87 1.12 -8.82 -5.10
C LEU A 87 1.63 -9.72 -6.22
N LYS A 88 1.73 -9.19 -7.46
CA LYS A 88 2.26 -9.96 -8.59
C LYS A 88 3.70 -10.43 -8.37
N LEU A 89 4.52 -9.63 -7.71
CA LEU A 89 5.89 -10.00 -7.37
C LEU A 89 5.94 -11.11 -6.33
N LEU A 90 5.07 -11.07 -5.32
CA LEU A 90 4.96 -12.10 -4.30
C LEU A 90 4.43 -13.43 -4.87
N GLU A 91 3.41 -13.38 -5.74
CA GLU A 91 2.88 -14.54 -6.44
C GLU A 91 3.93 -15.19 -7.35
N LYS A 92 4.64 -14.41 -8.16
CA LYS A 92 5.69 -14.87 -9.08
C LYS A 92 6.76 -15.70 -8.37
N ASN A 93 7.05 -15.38 -7.13
CA ASN A 93 8.13 -16.00 -6.37
C ASN A 93 7.64 -17.02 -5.33
N ASN A 94 6.37 -17.41 -5.37
CA ASN A 94 5.73 -18.33 -4.42
C ASN A 94 5.89 -17.91 -2.94
N VAL A 95 6.20 -16.64 -2.69
CA VAL A 95 6.39 -16.08 -1.34
C VAL A 95 5.06 -15.90 -0.64
N ALA A 96 3.97 -15.70 -1.40
CA ALA A 96 2.64 -15.63 -0.85
C ALA A 96 1.71 -16.54 -1.66
N LYS A 97 1.39 -17.70 -1.13
CA LYS A 97 0.22 -18.50 -1.56
C LYS A 97 -1.10 -17.88 -1.06
N HIS A 98 -1.07 -16.63 -0.64
CA HIS A 98 -2.22 -15.98 -0.04
C HIS A 98 -2.96 -15.20 -1.12
N GLU A 99 -4.13 -15.71 -1.47
CA GLU A 99 -5.11 -15.02 -2.29
C GLU A 99 -5.52 -13.71 -1.61
N VAL A 100 -4.86 -12.62 -1.97
CA VAL A 100 -5.42 -11.31 -1.68
C VAL A 100 -6.46 -11.03 -2.74
N ASP A 101 -7.72 -11.15 -2.34
CA ASP A 101 -8.84 -10.91 -3.23
C ASP A 101 -8.96 -9.42 -3.56
N LEU A 102 -8.49 -9.05 -4.75
CA LEU A 102 -8.65 -7.70 -5.29
C LEU A 102 -10.08 -7.40 -5.77
N THR A 103 -10.97 -8.39 -5.76
CA THR A 103 -12.40 -8.19 -6.02
C THR A 103 -13.19 -7.90 -4.75
N HIS A 104 -12.56 -8.01 -3.59
CA HIS A 104 -13.19 -7.73 -2.30
C HIS A 104 -13.66 -6.28 -2.20
N SER A 105 -14.84 -6.07 -1.61
CA SER A 105 -15.45 -4.74 -1.44
C SER A 105 -14.52 -3.70 -0.78
N GLY A 106 -13.64 -4.15 0.12
CA GLY A 106 -12.66 -3.29 0.78
C GLY A 106 -11.58 -2.72 -0.17
N PHE A 107 -11.20 -3.47 -1.22
CA PHE A 107 -10.31 -2.93 -2.25
C PHE A 107 -10.99 -1.85 -3.10
N PHE A 108 -12.28 -2.03 -3.43
CA PHE A 108 -13.07 -0.98 -4.07
C PHE A 108 -13.23 0.23 -3.15
N ALA A 109 -13.48 0.00 -1.85
CA ALA A 109 -13.54 1.09 -0.86
C ALA A 109 -12.22 1.86 -0.81
N LEU A 110 -11.06 1.19 -0.89
CA LEU A 110 -9.75 1.85 -0.94
C LEU A 110 -9.61 2.75 -2.17
N ALA A 111 -10.03 2.28 -3.35
CA ALA A 111 -10.00 3.10 -4.57
C ALA A 111 -10.86 4.37 -4.41
N LYS A 112 -12.08 4.25 -3.85
CA LYS A 112 -12.96 5.38 -3.57
C LYS A 112 -12.44 6.29 -2.47
N ALA A 113 -11.85 5.74 -1.42
CA ALA A 113 -11.25 6.52 -0.34
C ALA A 113 -10.07 7.36 -0.82
N ILE A 114 -9.29 6.90 -1.82
CA ILE A 114 -8.23 7.70 -2.46
C ILE A 114 -8.83 8.94 -3.16
N GLU A 115 -9.98 8.80 -3.84
CA GLU A 115 -10.69 9.95 -4.44
C GLU A 115 -11.11 10.95 -3.35
N ILE A 116 -11.64 10.45 -2.21
CA ILE A 116 -12.02 11.26 -1.05
C ILE A 116 -10.80 12.00 -0.48
N ARG A 117 -9.70 11.29 -0.26
CA ARG A 117 -8.44 11.88 0.21
C ARG A 117 -7.95 12.98 -0.72
N ASN A 118 -8.00 12.77 -2.04
CA ASN A 118 -7.56 13.76 -3.01
C ASN A 118 -8.41 15.03 -2.97
N ARG A 119 -9.74 14.92 -2.77
CA ARG A 119 -10.61 16.09 -2.54
C ARG A 119 -10.22 16.86 -1.27
N VAL A 120 -9.92 16.14 -0.19
CA VAL A 120 -9.55 16.75 1.11
C VAL A 120 -8.18 17.44 1.07
N VAL A 121 -7.24 16.89 0.28
CA VAL A 121 -5.86 17.41 0.20
C VAL A 121 -5.74 18.52 -0.85
N HIS A 122 -6.46 18.40 -1.97
CA HIS A 122 -6.42 19.30 -3.11
C HIS A 122 -7.81 19.77 -3.51
N PRO A 123 -8.56 20.47 -2.61
CA PRO A 123 -9.93 20.89 -2.90
C PRO A 123 -9.95 21.94 -4.00
N LYS A 124 -10.81 21.76 -4.98
CA LYS A 124 -11.05 22.75 -6.04
C LYS A 124 -12.03 23.83 -5.59
N ASN A 125 -12.87 23.52 -4.62
CA ASN A 125 -13.85 24.43 -4.02
C ASN A 125 -14.22 23.97 -2.60
N ALA A 126 -14.92 24.84 -1.86
CA ALA A 126 -15.29 24.58 -0.46
C ALA A 126 -16.20 23.35 -0.29
N LYS A 127 -17.07 23.05 -1.27
CA LYS A 127 -18.00 21.90 -1.18
C LYS A 127 -17.27 20.55 -1.18
N GLU A 128 -16.09 20.47 -1.78
CA GLU A 128 -15.28 19.25 -1.78
C GLU A 128 -14.72 18.91 -0.39
N LEU A 129 -14.73 19.87 0.53
CA LEU A 129 -14.33 19.67 1.92
C LEU A 129 -15.45 19.09 2.80
N ASP A 130 -16.68 19.02 2.29
CA ASP A 130 -17.80 18.42 3.00
C ASP A 130 -17.77 16.92 2.79
N LEU A 131 -17.59 16.20 3.89
CA LEU A 131 -17.53 14.75 3.90
C LEU A 131 -18.83 14.17 4.44
N SER A 132 -19.50 13.39 3.61
CA SER A 132 -20.70 12.64 4.00
C SER A 132 -20.35 11.48 4.93
N GLU A 133 -21.36 10.92 5.58
CA GLU A 133 -21.19 9.68 6.36
C GLU A 133 -20.75 8.52 5.49
N ASN A 134 -21.27 8.42 4.26
CA ASN A 134 -20.83 7.40 3.31
C ASN A 134 -19.35 7.56 2.93
N ASP A 135 -18.83 8.78 2.77
CA ASP A 135 -17.40 9.00 2.56
C ASP A 135 -16.58 8.44 3.73
N MET A 136 -17.03 8.68 4.96
CA MET A 136 -16.34 8.21 6.16
C MET A 136 -16.40 6.68 6.31
N GLN A 137 -17.51 6.06 5.96
CA GLN A 137 -17.65 4.60 5.92
C GLN A 137 -16.69 3.96 4.91
N LEU A 138 -16.59 4.55 3.70
CA LEU A 138 -15.63 4.09 2.69
C LEU A 138 -14.18 4.19 3.17
N VAL A 139 -13.83 5.29 3.87
CA VAL A 139 -12.49 5.47 4.46
C VAL A 139 -12.21 4.43 5.55
N ALA A 140 -13.19 4.14 6.41
CA ALA A 140 -13.05 3.12 7.44
C ALA A 140 -12.91 1.71 6.84
N GLN A 141 -13.70 1.36 5.82
CA GLN A 141 -13.58 0.08 5.11
C GLN A 141 -12.23 -0.06 4.42
N ALA A 142 -11.75 1.02 3.79
CA ALA A 142 -10.43 1.06 3.15
C ALA A 142 -9.31 0.82 4.17
N PHE A 143 -9.38 1.47 5.32
CA PHE A 143 -8.42 1.31 6.40
C PHE A 143 -8.38 -0.14 6.91
N ASN A 144 -9.53 -0.71 7.23
CA ASN A 144 -9.64 -2.08 7.74
C ASN A 144 -9.12 -3.11 6.72
N TRP A 145 -9.49 -2.95 5.45
CA TRP A 145 -9.01 -3.81 4.38
C TRP A 145 -7.49 -3.70 4.22
N TYR A 146 -6.97 -2.47 4.21
CA TYR A 146 -5.54 -2.24 4.03
C TYR A 146 -4.71 -2.78 5.20
N LEU A 147 -5.20 -2.60 6.43
CA LEU A 147 -4.55 -3.16 7.62
C LEU A 147 -4.48 -4.69 7.55
N ALA A 148 -5.59 -5.35 7.21
CA ALA A 148 -5.63 -6.81 7.02
C ALA A 148 -4.67 -7.25 5.90
N PHE A 149 -4.62 -6.52 4.79
CA PHE A 149 -3.68 -6.74 3.69
C PHE A 149 -2.22 -6.66 4.16
N ALA A 150 -1.84 -5.57 4.83
CA ALA A 150 -0.47 -5.34 5.29
C ALA A 150 0.00 -6.42 6.28
N LEU A 151 -0.87 -6.81 7.22
CA LEU A 151 -0.60 -7.87 8.18
C LEU A 151 -0.41 -9.22 7.48
N ARG A 152 -1.27 -9.58 6.53
CA ARG A 152 -1.15 -10.84 5.76
C ARG A 152 0.17 -10.91 4.99
N ILE A 153 0.54 -9.84 4.27
CA ILE A 153 1.80 -9.81 3.52
C ILE A 153 3.00 -9.92 4.45
N SER A 154 3.00 -9.20 5.56
CA SER A 154 4.10 -9.25 6.53
C SER A 154 4.25 -10.66 7.14
N TYR A 155 3.14 -11.31 7.46
CA TYR A 155 3.15 -12.68 8.01
C TYR A 155 3.66 -13.70 6.99
N ALA A 156 3.11 -13.68 5.78
CA ALA A 156 3.50 -14.58 4.70
C ALA A 156 5.00 -14.45 4.33
N SER A 157 5.50 -13.23 4.33
CA SER A 157 6.93 -12.98 4.09
C SER A 157 7.82 -13.58 5.17
N ASN A 158 7.41 -13.54 6.44
CA ASN A 158 8.16 -14.14 7.55
C ASN A 158 8.13 -15.68 7.49
N GLU A 159 6.98 -16.31 7.23
CA GLU A 159 6.88 -17.76 7.08
C GLU A 159 7.78 -18.29 5.93
N ALA A 160 7.78 -17.59 4.80
CA ALA A 160 8.63 -17.96 3.66
C ALA A 160 10.11 -17.89 4.04
N LEU A 161 10.51 -16.87 4.80
CA LEU A 161 11.89 -16.73 5.30
C LEU A 161 12.28 -17.85 6.27
N GLU A 162 11.43 -18.18 7.24
CA GLU A 162 11.66 -19.26 8.18
C GLU A 162 11.79 -20.63 7.48
N THR A 163 10.92 -20.90 6.52
CA THR A 163 10.94 -22.13 5.72
C THR A 163 12.28 -22.27 4.98
N LEU A 164 12.76 -21.17 4.42
CA LEU A 164 14.02 -21.16 3.68
C LEU A 164 15.22 -21.34 4.62
N ILE A 165 15.27 -20.64 5.75
CA ILE A 165 16.33 -20.81 6.77
C ILE A 165 16.40 -22.28 7.23
N ASN A 166 15.28 -22.91 7.43
CA ASN A 166 15.21 -24.30 7.87
C ASN A 166 15.64 -25.29 6.78
N SER A 167 15.52 -24.93 5.49
CA SER A 167 16.02 -25.75 4.38
C SER A 167 17.55 -25.77 4.29
N PHE A 168 18.23 -24.72 4.75
CA PHE A 168 19.71 -24.66 4.78
C PHE A 168 20.34 -25.31 6.01
N LYS A 169 19.52 -25.67 7.03
CA LYS A 169 20.01 -26.38 8.23
C LYS A 169 20.04 -27.91 8.09
N LYS A 170 19.54 -28.44 6.98
CA LYS A 170 19.55 -29.84 6.61
C LYS A 170 20.70 -30.13 5.63
#